data_79f9a8452796a2dc66a109e90d9ede4e
#
_entry.id   79f9a8452796a2dc66a109e90d9ede4e
#
_cell.length_a   1.000
_cell.length_b   1.000
_cell.length_c   1.000
_cell.angle_alpha   90.00
_cell.angle_beta   90.00
_cell.angle_gamma   90.00
#
_symmetry.space_group_name_H-M   'P 1'
#
loop_
_entity.id
_entity.type
_entity.pdbx_description
1 polymer ?
#
loop_
_entity_poly.entity_id
_entity_poly.type
_entity_poly.pdbx_seq_one_letter_code
_entity_poly.pdbx_strand_id
1 'polypeptide(L)'
;MLKAETCRGLSKAVLLFFLGGFGGPYGPALASQSPDPLSLYGNEIVFDVFREAEKVGRHKVAFSTTSARDLSVTAQLELKVTFLSIPVYKFRYQSLALWRDGRLMDLVAKVNDDGETATVRALAKGRILSVSGPKGDLEWNETLYPTNHWNAGVLSQKHVLNTLNGEISRVRIASKGRERIQAEGRWIEATRYQYSGDIDTTV
;
A
#
# COMPACT_ATOMS: atom_id res chain seq x y z
N MET A 1 -28.55 -9.16 -7.43
CA MET A 1 -27.80 -8.53 -8.51
C MET A 1 -27.38 -7.15 -8.02
N LEU A 2 -26.38 -7.11 -7.13
CA LEU A 2 -25.79 -5.86 -6.61
C LEU A 2 -24.55 -5.56 -7.45
N LYS A 3 -24.58 -4.46 -8.18
CA LYS A 3 -23.48 -3.95 -8.99
C LYS A 3 -22.31 -3.52 -8.09
N ALA A 4 -21.08 -3.75 -8.58
CA ALA A 4 -19.78 -3.39 -8.00
C ALA A 4 -19.57 -1.87 -7.85
N GLU A 5 -20.41 -1.16 -7.12
CA GLU A 5 -20.25 0.25 -6.79
C GLU A 5 -20.04 0.51 -5.29
N THR A 6 -19.87 -0.52 -4.49
CA THR A 6 -19.99 -0.41 -3.02
C THR A 6 -18.66 -0.27 -2.30
N CYS A 7 -17.55 -0.05 -3.01
CA CYS A 7 -16.29 0.35 -2.35
C CYS A 7 -16.24 1.85 -1.97
N ARG A 8 -17.31 2.63 -2.19
CA ARG A 8 -17.39 4.06 -1.82
C ARG A 8 -17.58 4.32 -0.33
N GLY A 9 -17.80 3.31 0.48
CA GLY A 9 -18.05 3.46 1.93
C GLY A 9 -16.85 3.29 2.85
N LEU A 10 -15.70 2.80 2.36
CA LEU A 10 -14.49 2.59 3.18
C LEU A 10 -13.47 3.75 3.10
N SER A 11 -13.87 4.93 2.65
CA SER A 11 -13.00 6.09 2.42
C SER A 11 -12.43 6.78 3.66
N LYS A 12 -12.27 6.11 4.80
CA LYS A 12 -11.57 6.66 5.98
C LYS A 12 -10.69 5.63 6.68
N ALA A 13 -9.98 4.79 5.93
CA ALA A 13 -8.83 4.11 6.50
C ALA A 13 -7.67 5.11 6.50
N VAL A 14 -7.35 5.66 7.66
CA VAL A 14 -6.16 6.51 7.86
C VAL A 14 -4.96 5.58 7.89
N LEU A 15 -4.22 5.52 6.79
CA LEU A 15 -2.93 4.83 6.70
C LEU A 15 -1.83 5.88 6.88
N LEU A 16 -1.02 5.75 7.90
CA LEU A 16 -0.03 6.74 8.33
C LEU A 16 1.39 6.37 7.89
N PHE A 17 2.10 7.33 7.28
CA PHE A 17 3.51 7.21 6.92
C PHE A 17 4.42 8.06 7.81
N PHE A 18 5.60 7.52 8.10
CA PHE A 18 6.70 8.21 8.75
C PHE A 18 7.71 8.75 7.72
N LEU A 19 8.07 10.03 7.82
CA LEU A 19 9.26 10.60 7.20
C LEU A 19 9.94 11.54 8.20
N GLY A 20 11.04 11.07 8.78
CA GLY A 20 11.98 11.93 9.47
C GLY A 20 12.80 12.71 8.43
N GLY A 21 12.63 14.04 8.37
CA GLY A 21 13.39 14.93 7.48
C GLY A 21 14.35 15.81 8.26
N PHE A 22 15.64 15.66 8.03
CA PHE A 22 16.67 16.66 8.40
C PHE A 22 16.80 17.66 7.25
N GLY A 23 16.52 18.94 7.55
CA GLY A 23 16.78 20.06 6.63
C GLY A 23 18.25 20.43 6.62
N GLY A 24 18.94 20.24 5.50
CA GLY A 24 20.27 20.71 5.18
C GLY A 24 20.29 21.43 3.81
N PRO A 25 21.32 22.25 3.47
CA PRO A 25 21.33 23.11 2.30
C PRO A 25 21.35 22.33 0.99
N TYR A 26 20.72 22.90 -0.03
CA TYR A 26 20.58 22.34 -1.38
C TYR A 26 21.94 22.04 -2.03
N GLY A 27 22.34 20.77 -2.01
CA GLY A 27 23.34 20.18 -2.89
C GLY A 27 22.67 19.55 -4.11
N PRO A 28 23.43 19.22 -5.19
CA PRO A 28 22.86 18.57 -6.37
C PRO A 28 22.10 17.31 -5.95
N ALA A 29 20.87 17.17 -6.44
CA ALA A 29 19.99 16.06 -6.12
C ALA A 29 20.62 14.73 -6.57
N LEU A 30 21.34 14.10 -5.65
CA LEU A 30 21.61 12.67 -5.75
C LEU A 30 20.24 12.00 -5.73
N ALA A 31 20.01 11.09 -6.68
CA ALA A 31 18.81 10.28 -6.70
C ALA A 31 18.60 9.70 -5.29
N SER A 32 17.63 10.22 -4.58
CA SER A 32 17.34 9.83 -3.19
C SER A 32 16.90 8.37 -3.23
N GLN A 33 17.82 7.47 -2.90
CA GLN A 33 17.45 6.10 -2.63
C GLN A 33 16.42 6.15 -1.49
N SER A 34 15.27 5.58 -1.70
CA SER A 34 14.27 5.42 -0.62
C SER A 34 14.98 4.73 0.54
N PRO A 35 14.85 5.26 1.77
CA PRO A 35 15.51 4.66 2.93
C PRO A 35 15.10 3.20 3.05
N ASP A 36 16.05 2.37 3.49
CA ASP A 36 15.80 0.94 3.70
C ASP A 36 14.66 0.74 4.70
N PRO A 37 13.57 0.06 4.30
CA PRO A 37 12.41 -0.12 5.17
C PRO A 37 12.72 -0.91 6.44
N LEU A 38 13.69 -1.83 6.42
CA LEU A 38 14.13 -2.54 7.62
C LEU A 38 14.78 -1.60 8.64
N SER A 39 15.52 -0.59 8.17
CA SER A 39 16.09 0.45 9.04
C SER A 39 15.03 1.41 9.58
N LEU A 40 13.96 1.70 8.79
CA LEU A 40 12.91 2.63 9.18
C LEU A 40 11.86 2.01 10.10
N TYR A 41 11.44 0.80 9.78
CA TYR A 41 10.25 0.18 10.35
C TYR A 41 10.58 -1.11 11.14
N GLY A 42 11.83 -1.58 11.10
CA GLY A 42 12.16 -2.91 11.58
C GLY A 42 11.55 -4.00 10.69
N ASN A 43 11.17 -5.10 11.31
CA ASN A 43 10.67 -6.26 10.57
C ASN A 43 9.19 -6.16 10.16
N GLU A 44 8.43 -5.26 10.79
CA GLU A 44 7.00 -5.14 10.49
C GLU A 44 6.40 -3.80 10.94
N ILE A 45 5.31 -3.43 10.27
CA ILE A 45 4.40 -2.36 10.66
C ILE A 45 3.02 -2.97 10.84
N VAL A 46 2.34 -2.61 11.93
CA VAL A 46 0.99 -3.11 12.22
C VAL A 46 0.06 -1.94 12.51
N PHE A 47 -1.10 -1.94 11.85
CA PHE A 47 -2.16 -0.96 12.03
C PHE A 47 -3.44 -1.66 12.45
N ASP A 48 -4.10 -1.14 13.46
CA ASP A 48 -5.48 -1.47 13.72
C ASP A 48 -6.38 -0.64 12.82
N VAL A 49 -7.38 -1.29 12.22
CA VAL A 49 -8.33 -0.64 11.31
C VAL A 49 -9.63 -0.40 12.05
N PHE A 50 -10.08 0.85 12.02
CA PHE A 50 -11.31 1.27 12.68
C PHE A 50 -12.35 1.73 11.65
N ARG A 51 -13.59 1.39 11.89
CA ARG A 51 -14.76 1.98 11.27
C ARG A 51 -15.50 2.76 12.34
N GLU A 52 -15.55 4.10 12.19
CA GLU A 52 -15.97 4.98 13.28
C GLU A 52 -15.11 4.76 14.54
N ALA A 53 -15.67 4.29 15.61
CA ALA A 53 -14.93 3.99 16.87
C ALA A 53 -14.71 2.48 17.09
N GLU A 54 -15.23 1.61 16.21
CA GLU A 54 -15.13 0.17 16.34
C GLU A 54 -13.92 -0.37 15.59
N LYS A 55 -13.09 -1.19 16.25
CA LYS A 55 -12.00 -1.90 15.59
C LYS A 55 -12.58 -3.03 14.73
N VAL A 56 -12.44 -2.89 13.42
CA VAL A 56 -12.98 -3.85 12.45
C VAL A 56 -11.90 -4.74 11.83
N GLY A 57 -10.63 -4.50 12.12
CA GLY A 57 -9.58 -5.33 11.53
C GLY A 57 -8.16 -4.89 11.85
N ARG A 58 -7.23 -5.47 11.07
CA ARG A 58 -5.80 -5.21 11.19
C ARG A 58 -5.13 -5.25 9.81
N HIS A 59 -4.22 -4.30 9.60
CA HIS A 59 -3.31 -4.29 8.46
C HIS A 59 -1.87 -4.49 8.97
N LYS A 60 -1.16 -5.44 8.37
CA LYS A 60 0.22 -5.76 8.69
C LYS A 60 1.06 -5.72 7.43
N VAL A 61 2.23 -5.07 7.50
CA VAL A 61 3.27 -5.14 6.46
C VAL A 61 4.53 -5.67 7.11
N ALA A 62 5.07 -6.78 6.59
CA ALA A 62 6.28 -7.40 7.10
C ALA A 62 7.39 -7.33 6.04
N PHE A 63 8.61 -7.08 6.50
CA PHE A 63 9.81 -6.90 5.71
C PHE A 63 10.84 -7.97 6.04
N SER A 64 11.49 -8.52 5.02
CA SER A 64 12.62 -9.44 5.19
C SER A 64 13.55 -9.35 3.99
N THR A 65 14.81 -9.77 4.19
CA THR A 65 15.77 -9.88 3.11
C THR A 65 15.87 -11.34 2.68
N THR A 66 15.81 -11.58 1.38
CA THR A 66 16.02 -12.93 0.82
C THR A 66 17.50 -13.31 0.83
N SER A 67 17.82 -14.60 0.56
CA SER A 67 19.19 -15.06 0.38
C SER A 67 19.93 -14.36 -0.79
N ALA A 68 19.18 -13.87 -1.79
CA ALA A 68 19.70 -13.07 -2.90
C ALA A 68 19.85 -11.58 -2.57
N ARG A 69 19.61 -11.19 -1.32
CA ARG A 69 19.59 -9.79 -0.82
C ARG A 69 18.48 -8.90 -1.42
N ASP A 70 17.46 -9.51 -2.00
CA ASP A 70 16.25 -8.80 -2.41
C ASP A 70 15.39 -8.51 -1.18
N LEU A 71 14.69 -7.39 -1.19
CA LEU A 71 13.68 -7.09 -0.16
C LEU A 71 12.39 -7.84 -0.46
N SER A 72 11.95 -8.66 0.47
CA SER A 72 10.66 -9.33 0.46
C SER A 72 9.68 -8.59 1.36
N VAL A 73 8.53 -8.22 0.81
CA VAL A 73 7.48 -7.49 1.53
C VAL A 73 6.18 -8.27 1.47
N THR A 74 5.64 -8.63 2.61
CA THR A 74 4.32 -9.24 2.75
C THR A 74 3.36 -8.24 3.34
N ALA A 75 2.22 -8.01 2.68
CA ALA A 75 1.15 -7.19 3.25
C ALA A 75 -0.10 -8.03 3.44
N GLN A 76 -0.76 -7.86 4.58
CA GLN A 76 -1.99 -8.56 4.97
C GLN A 76 -2.99 -7.56 5.53
N LEU A 77 -4.22 -7.63 5.07
CA LEU A 77 -5.34 -6.85 5.61
C LEU A 77 -6.51 -7.79 5.87
N GLU A 78 -7.00 -7.80 7.09
CA GLU A 78 -8.20 -8.53 7.47
C GLU A 78 -9.21 -7.57 8.08
N LEU A 79 -10.42 -7.58 7.52
CA LEU A 79 -11.55 -6.81 8.04
C LEU A 79 -12.72 -7.75 8.34
N LYS A 80 -13.40 -7.48 9.43
CA LYS A 80 -14.64 -8.14 9.82
C LYS A 80 -15.58 -7.09 10.42
N VAL A 81 -16.67 -6.83 9.71
CA VAL A 81 -17.72 -5.95 10.21
C VAL A 81 -18.84 -6.81 10.79
N THR A 82 -19.29 -6.47 11.99
CA THR A 82 -20.39 -7.16 12.66
C THR A 82 -21.55 -6.20 12.87
N PHE A 83 -22.75 -6.72 12.83
CA PHE A 83 -23.97 -6.01 13.23
C PHE A 83 -24.76 -6.91 14.19
N LEU A 84 -25.05 -6.42 15.40
CA LEU A 84 -25.67 -7.21 16.49
C LEU A 84 -24.95 -8.56 16.72
N SER A 85 -23.60 -8.51 16.73
CA SER A 85 -22.72 -9.69 16.88
C SER A 85 -22.74 -10.69 15.70
N ILE A 86 -23.47 -10.40 14.63
CA ILE A 86 -23.51 -11.22 13.41
C ILE A 86 -22.51 -10.65 12.40
N PRO A 87 -21.58 -11.44 11.86
CA PRO A 87 -20.71 -10.97 10.79
C PRO A 87 -21.52 -10.65 9.54
N VAL A 88 -21.47 -9.40 9.08
CA VAL A 88 -22.18 -8.91 7.88
C VAL A 88 -21.26 -8.62 6.71
N TYR A 89 -19.93 -8.57 6.95
CA TYR A 89 -18.93 -8.37 5.91
C TYR A 89 -17.57 -8.90 6.36
N LYS A 90 -16.84 -9.54 5.45
CA LYS A 90 -15.47 -10.02 5.64
C LYS A 90 -14.62 -9.67 4.44
N PHE A 91 -13.45 -9.11 4.70
CA PHE A 91 -12.46 -8.83 3.67
C PHE A 91 -11.10 -9.40 4.08
N ARG A 92 -10.42 -10.05 3.14
CA ARG A 92 -9.05 -10.53 3.31
C ARG A 92 -8.23 -10.15 2.11
N TYR A 93 -7.11 -9.55 2.37
CA TYR A 93 -6.09 -9.24 1.38
C TYR A 93 -4.75 -9.80 1.85
N GLN A 94 -4.01 -10.38 0.94
CA GLN A 94 -2.64 -10.81 1.16
C GLN A 94 -1.82 -10.57 -0.09
N SER A 95 -0.63 -9.97 0.04
CA SER A 95 0.33 -9.89 -1.05
C SER A 95 1.73 -10.27 -0.58
N LEU A 96 2.51 -10.78 -1.53
CA LEU A 96 3.94 -10.97 -1.43
C LEU A 96 4.58 -10.24 -2.60
N ALA A 97 5.54 -9.36 -2.32
CA ALA A 97 6.28 -8.59 -3.31
C ALA A 97 7.78 -8.75 -3.11
N LEU A 98 8.52 -8.93 -4.20
CA LEU A 98 9.97 -8.93 -4.25
C LEU A 98 10.46 -7.63 -4.88
N TRP A 99 11.42 -6.97 -4.22
CA TRP A 99 12.01 -5.73 -4.66
C TRP A 99 13.53 -5.87 -4.77
N ARG A 100 14.09 -5.38 -5.88
CA ARG A 100 15.53 -5.31 -6.10
C ARG A 100 15.90 -3.91 -6.52
N ASP A 101 16.86 -3.29 -5.84
CA ASP A 101 17.34 -1.94 -6.12
C ASP A 101 16.21 -0.91 -6.25
N GLY A 102 15.21 -0.99 -5.35
CA GLY A 102 14.04 -0.09 -5.33
C GLY A 102 13.00 -0.36 -6.43
N ARG A 103 13.17 -1.43 -7.21
CA ARG A 103 12.25 -1.81 -8.28
C ARG A 103 11.45 -3.06 -7.92
N LEU A 104 10.16 -3.05 -8.23
CA LEU A 104 9.29 -4.22 -8.10
C LEU A 104 9.69 -5.28 -9.15
N MET A 105 10.06 -6.46 -8.66
CA MET A 105 10.47 -7.60 -9.48
C MET A 105 9.37 -8.64 -9.64
N ASP A 106 8.66 -8.93 -8.56
CA ASP A 106 7.58 -9.91 -8.51
C ASP A 106 6.52 -9.44 -7.52
N LEU A 107 5.26 -9.69 -7.81
CA LEU A 107 4.15 -9.47 -6.90
C LEU A 107 3.05 -10.50 -7.16
N VAL A 108 2.57 -11.10 -6.10
CA VAL A 108 1.32 -11.85 -6.08
C VAL A 108 0.43 -11.26 -5.01
N ALA A 109 -0.76 -10.80 -5.39
CA ALA A 109 -1.79 -10.35 -4.46
C ALA A 109 -3.04 -11.21 -4.59
N LYS A 110 -3.64 -11.58 -3.46
CA LYS A 110 -4.88 -12.33 -3.37
C LYS A 110 -5.87 -11.55 -2.53
N VAL A 111 -7.09 -11.47 -3.02
CA VAL A 111 -8.22 -10.80 -2.38
C VAL A 111 -9.34 -11.79 -2.19
N ASN A 112 -10.03 -11.69 -1.06
CA ASN A 112 -11.34 -12.27 -0.84
C ASN A 112 -12.22 -11.17 -0.25
N ASP A 113 -13.15 -10.68 -1.05
CA ASP A 113 -14.11 -9.65 -0.70
C ASP A 113 -15.48 -10.31 -0.51
N ASP A 114 -15.79 -10.65 0.74
CA ASP A 114 -17.04 -11.30 1.16
C ASP A 114 -17.41 -12.56 0.35
N GLY A 115 -16.38 -13.34 -0.03
CA GLY A 115 -16.50 -14.56 -0.82
C GLY A 115 -16.09 -14.42 -2.29
N GLU A 116 -16.08 -13.21 -2.85
CA GLU A 116 -15.54 -12.95 -4.19
C GLU A 116 -14.02 -12.94 -4.14
N THR A 117 -13.37 -13.76 -4.95
CA THR A 117 -11.91 -13.90 -4.95
C THR A 117 -11.29 -13.31 -6.20
N ALA A 118 -10.14 -12.66 -6.01
CA ALA A 118 -9.33 -12.15 -7.10
C ALA A 118 -7.84 -12.44 -6.86
N THR A 119 -7.08 -12.55 -7.93
CA THR A 119 -5.61 -12.67 -7.88
C THR A 119 -5.01 -11.71 -8.89
N VAL A 120 -4.04 -10.92 -8.44
CA VAL A 120 -3.20 -10.07 -9.27
C VAL A 120 -1.78 -10.59 -9.22
N ARG A 121 -1.12 -10.68 -10.37
CA ARG A 121 0.29 -11.04 -10.51
C ARG A 121 1.01 -9.97 -11.29
N ALA A 122 2.23 -9.64 -10.88
CA ALA A 122 3.11 -8.78 -11.65
C ALA A 122 4.52 -9.39 -11.65
N LEU A 123 5.14 -9.49 -12.83
CA LEU A 123 6.47 -10.08 -12.98
C LEU A 123 7.32 -9.21 -13.91
N ALA A 124 8.49 -8.79 -13.42
CA ALA A 124 9.44 -8.04 -14.21
C ALA A 124 10.24 -8.95 -15.16
N LYS A 125 10.26 -8.59 -16.44
CA LYS A 125 11.11 -9.19 -17.49
C LYS A 125 11.95 -8.10 -18.12
N GLY A 126 13.21 -7.99 -17.72
CA GLY A 126 14.03 -6.86 -18.08
C GLY A 126 13.45 -5.54 -17.59
N ARG A 127 13.12 -4.61 -18.47
CA ARG A 127 12.52 -3.30 -18.12
C ARG A 127 11.00 -3.31 -18.03
N ILE A 128 10.36 -4.34 -18.57
CA ILE A 128 8.91 -4.46 -18.64
C ILE A 128 8.40 -5.18 -17.39
N LEU A 129 7.32 -4.68 -16.80
CA LEU A 129 6.52 -5.35 -15.79
C LEU A 129 5.24 -5.88 -16.46
N SER A 130 5.11 -7.19 -16.59
CA SER A 130 3.88 -7.84 -17.06
C SER A 130 2.94 -8.00 -15.87
N VAL A 131 1.71 -7.50 -15.99
CA VAL A 131 0.68 -7.58 -14.95
C VAL A 131 -0.49 -8.38 -15.48
N SER A 132 -1.01 -9.32 -14.67
CA SER A 132 -2.25 -10.05 -14.93
C SER A 132 -3.19 -9.96 -13.73
N GLY A 133 -4.49 -9.83 -14.00
CA GLY A 133 -5.50 -9.69 -12.97
C GLY A 133 -6.93 -9.73 -13.50
N PRO A 134 -7.93 -9.50 -12.65
CA PRO A 134 -9.34 -9.53 -13.04
C PRO A 134 -9.72 -8.59 -14.20
N LYS A 135 -8.95 -7.53 -14.39
CA LYS A 135 -9.18 -6.53 -15.46
C LYS A 135 -8.41 -6.83 -16.75
N GLY A 136 -7.74 -7.99 -16.81
CA GLY A 136 -6.96 -8.42 -17.97
C GLY A 136 -5.46 -8.33 -17.75
N ASP A 137 -4.73 -8.56 -18.82
CA ASP A 137 -3.28 -8.54 -18.85
C ASP A 137 -2.78 -7.23 -19.46
N LEU A 138 -1.69 -6.70 -18.94
CA LEU A 138 -1.06 -5.49 -19.44
C LEU A 138 0.45 -5.53 -19.25
N GLU A 139 1.17 -4.68 -19.96
CA GLU A 139 2.60 -4.46 -19.82
C GLU A 139 2.88 -3.00 -19.46
N TRP A 140 3.86 -2.79 -18.58
CA TRP A 140 4.27 -1.49 -18.10
C TRP A 140 5.79 -1.34 -18.13
N ASN A 141 6.30 -0.24 -18.66
CA ASN A 141 7.73 -0.05 -18.90
C ASN A 141 8.43 0.92 -17.95
N GLU A 142 7.73 1.39 -16.92
CA GLU A 142 8.26 2.29 -15.90
C GLU A 142 8.26 1.63 -14.52
N THR A 143 8.89 2.29 -13.56
CA THR A 143 8.80 1.86 -12.15
C THR A 143 7.37 2.01 -11.67
N LEU A 144 6.80 0.96 -11.10
CA LEU A 144 5.43 0.91 -10.63
C LEU A 144 5.41 0.50 -9.17
N TYR A 145 4.65 1.24 -8.38
CA TYR A 145 4.45 0.96 -6.96
C TYR A 145 3.04 0.39 -6.73
N PRO A 146 2.92 -0.70 -5.98
CA PRO A 146 1.62 -1.22 -5.56
C PRO A 146 0.99 -0.33 -4.48
N THR A 147 -0.33 -0.42 -4.35
CA THR A 147 -1.14 0.36 -3.40
C THR A 147 -1.00 -0.09 -1.94
N ASN A 148 0.16 -0.61 -1.55
CA ASN A 148 0.44 -1.03 -0.16
C ASN A 148 0.94 0.11 0.73
N HIS A 149 1.25 1.27 0.16
CA HIS A 149 1.58 2.54 0.82
C HIS A 149 2.76 2.53 1.82
N TRP A 150 3.59 1.51 1.88
CA TRP A 150 4.76 1.48 2.78
C TRP A 150 6.01 2.15 2.19
N ASN A 151 6.06 2.33 0.86
CA ASN A 151 7.24 2.84 0.15
C ASN A 151 7.03 4.30 -0.25
N ALA A 152 7.83 5.20 0.35
CA ALA A 152 7.75 6.64 0.07
C ALA A 152 8.06 7.01 -1.40
N GLY A 153 8.72 6.14 -2.17
CA GLY A 153 8.93 6.33 -3.60
C GLY A 153 7.63 6.50 -4.40
N VAL A 154 6.50 6.03 -3.87
CA VAL A 154 5.18 6.23 -4.48
C VAL A 154 4.76 7.70 -4.53
N LEU A 155 5.26 8.56 -3.63
CA LEU A 155 4.84 9.95 -3.50
C LEU A 155 5.17 10.81 -4.75
N SER A 156 6.14 10.40 -5.54
CA SER A 156 6.51 11.06 -6.80
C SER A 156 5.82 10.46 -8.04
N GLN A 157 4.99 9.43 -7.86
CA GLN A 157 4.40 8.70 -8.96
C GLN A 157 3.08 9.33 -9.43
N LYS A 158 2.80 9.14 -10.72
CA LYS A 158 1.51 9.47 -11.35
C LYS A 158 0.65 8.23 -11.59
N HIS A 159 1.27 7.06 -11.51
CA HIS A 159 0.64 5.76 -11.74
C HIS A 159 1.02 4.79 -10.64
N VAL A 160 0.06 4.00 -10.19
CA VAL A 160 0.25 2.95 -9.18
C VAL A 160 -0.45 1.67 -9.63
N LEU A 161 0.06 0.53 -9.21
CA LEU A 161 -0.59 -0.76 -9.42
C LEU A 161 -1.67 -0.97 -8.37
N ASN A 162 -2.91 -1.02 -8.79
CA ASN A 162 -4.01 -1.42 -7.93
C ASN A 162 -3.94 -2.94 -7.69
N THR A 163 -3.54 -3.32 -6.50
CA THR A 163 -3.32 -4.73 -6.15
C THR A 163 -4.62 -5.51 -5.89
N LEU A 164 -5.77 -4.87 -5.95
CA LEU A 164 -7.07 -5.52 -5.82
C LEU A 164 -7.60 -6.06 -7.16
N ASN A 165 -7.26 -5.39 -8.26
CA ASN A 165 -7.83 -5.71 -9.58
C ASN A 165 -6.82 -5.78 -10.73
N GLY A 166 -5.56 -5.34 -10.53
CA GLY A 166 -4.50 -5.36 -11.54
C GLY A 166 -4.47 -4.15 -12.47
N GLU A 167 -5.33 -3.15 -12.28
CA GLU A 167 -5.32 -1.93 -13.09
C GLU A 167 -4.13 -1.02 -12.74
N ILE A 168 -3.66 -0.25 -13.71
CA ILE A 168 -2.78 0.88 -13.49
C ILE A 168 -3.65 2.10 -13.24
N SER A 169 -3.70 2.53 -11.99
CA SER A 169 -4.48 3.68 -11.56
C SER A 169 -3.67 4.97 -11.66
N ARG A 170 -4.25 6.00 -12.26
CA ARG A 170 -3.67 7.34 -12.27
C ARG A 170 -3.96 8.03 -10.95
N VAL A 171 -2.91 8.59 -10.35
CA VAL A 171 -3.01 9.27 -9.07
C VAL A 171 -2.32 10.63 -9.11
N ARG A 172 -2.83 11.54 -8.31
CA ARG A 172 -2.14 12.76 -7.89
C ARG A 172 -2.00 12.69 -6.38
N ILE A 173 -0.76 12.80 -5.92
CA ILE A 173 -0.45 12.70 -4.49
C ILE A 173 0.03 14.07 -4.03
N ALA A 174 -0.61 14.62 -3.02
CA ALA A 174 -0.31 15.94 -2.47
C ALA A 174 -0.19 15.89 -0.95
N SER A 175 0.83 16.57 -0.40
CA SER A 175 0.97 16.75 1.03
C SER A 175 -0.16 17.64 1.57
N LYS A 176 -0.75 17.24 2.69
CA LYS A 176 -1.75 18.01 3.46
C LYS A 176 -1.15 18.65 4.71
N GLY A 177 0.17 18.58 4.86
CA GLY A 177 0.88 19.13 6.01
C GLY A 177 1.21 18.09 7.08
N ARG A 178 1.83 18.57 8.14
CA ARG A 178 2.22 17.74 9.29
C ARG A 178 1.11 17.71 10.33
N GLU A 179 0.99 16.60 10.99
CA GLU A 179 0.10 16.41 12.12
C GLU A 179 0.74 15.51 13.18
N ARG A 180 0.25 15.60 14.40
CA ARG A 180 0.64 14.67 15.46
C ARG A 180 -0.32 13.50 15.51
N ILE A 181 0.23 12.32 15.51
CA ILE A 181 -0.52 11.08 15.59
C ILE A 181 -0.01 10.25 16.76
N GLN A 182 -0.86 9.36 17.25
CA GLN A 182 -0.47 8.41 18.27
C GLN A 182 -0.04 7.09 17.62
N ALA A 183 1.20 6.66 17.87
CA ALA A 183 1.71 5.38 17.47
C ALA A 183 2.47 4.74 18.64
N GLU A 184 2.23 3.46 18.93
CA GLU A 184 2.84 2.70 20.04
C GLU A 184 2.79 3.45 21.38
N GLY A 185 1.65 4.09 21.67
CA GLY A 185 1.47 4.86 22.90
C GLY A 185 2.22 6.19 22.97
N ARG A 186 2.91 6.61 21.90
CA ARG A 186 3.67 7.87 21.82
C ARG A 186 3.07 8.80 20.76
N TRP A 187 3.22 10.10 20.99
CA TRP A 187 2.90 11.11 19.99
C TRP A 187 4.09 11.32 19.06
N ILE A 188 3.85 11.20 17.78
CA ILE A 188 4.85 11.41 16.73
C ILE A 188 4.33 12.40 15.70
N GLU A 189 5.25 13.06 15.00
CA GLU A 189 4.91 13.89 13.83
C GLU A 189 4.87 13.02 12.58
N ALA A 190 3.81 13.17 11.79
CA ALA A 190 3.65 12.52 10.50
C ALA A 190 3.21 13.54 9.45
N THR A 191 3.50 13.25 8.19
CA THR A 191 2.98 14.04 7.06
C THR A 191 1.81 13.29 6.45
N ARG A 192 0.67 13.97 6.37
CA ARG A 192 -0.53 13.45 5.71
C ARG A 192 -0.43 13.68 4.20
N TYR A 193 -0.75 12.65 3.42
CA TYR A 193 -0.84 12.74 1.97
C TYR A 193 -2.25 12.37 1.49
N GLN A 194 -2.73 13.11 0.50
CA GLN A 194 -3.99 12.86 -0.19
C GLN A 194 -3.69 12.30 -1.57
N TYR A 195 -4.26 11.15 -1.87
CA TYR A 195 -4.38 10.60 -3.21
C TYR A 195 -5.68 11.08 -3.83
N SER A 196 -5.66 11.42 -5.10
CA SER A 196 -6.84 11.76 -5.90
C SER A 196 -6.66 11.27 -7.34
N GLY A 197 -7.76 11.04 -8.04
CA GLY A 197 -7.79 10.47 -9.39
C GLY A 197 -8.58 9.16 -9.40
N ASP A 198 -8.00 8.10 -9.93
CA ASP A 198 -8.66 6.78 -9.97
C ASP A 198 -8.71 6.13 -8.57
N ILE A 199 -7.87 6.61 -7.65
CA ILE A 199 -7.87 6.25 -6.23
C ILE A 199 -8.03 7.54 -5.42
N ASP A 200 -9.00 7.57 -4.53
CA ASP A 200 -9.21 8.66 -3.57
C ASP A 200 -9.04 8.12 -2.15
N THR A 201 -7.93 8.48 -1.53
CA THR A 201 -7.61 8.05 -0.16
C THR A 201 -6.63 9.03 0.50
N THR A 202 -6.57 8.97 1.82
CA THR A 202 -5.61 9.75 2.62
C THR A 202 -4.69 8.80 3.38
N VAL A 203 -3.41 9.08 3.36
CA VAL A 203 -2.38 8.30 4.04
C VAL A 203 -1.49 9.21 4.88
#